data_06d738ce3366bb38982d0b54ba9ecca5
#
_entry.id   06d738ce3366bb38982d0b54ba9ecca5
#
_cell.length_a   1.000
_cell.length_b   1.000
_cell.length_c   1.000
_cell.angle_alpha   90.00
_cell.angle_beta   90.00
_cell.angle_gamma   90.00
#
_symmetry.space_group_name_H-M   'P 1'
#
loop_
_entity.id
_entity.type
_entity.pdbx_description
1 polymer ?
#
loop_
_entity_poly.entity_id
_entity_poly.type
_entity_poly.pdbx_seq_one_letter_code
_entity_poly.pdbx_strand_id
1 'polypeptide(L)'
;MSSFAPKTDDATTTPSNLTWKEGDEFFPNIGPISYEGPASLNSLSYKHYNAKEMIMGKTMEEWLRFGVCFWHTFRGKGSDPFGAPTMTRPWDDETDTLENAFRRARAAFEFMTKLGIKYYTFHDRDVAPEGKNIDESNANLDAVVDLLEK
;
A
#
# COMPACT_ATOMS: atom_id res chain seq x y z
N MET A 1 -28.80 42.61 7.62
CA MET A 1 -28.52 41.32 8.31
C MET A 1 -28.77 40.23 7.31
N SER A 2 -27.69 39.76 6.69
CA SER A 2 -27.76 38.70 5.66
C SER A 2 -27.48 37.35 6.34
N SER A 3 -28.46 36.47 6.31
CA SER A 3 -28.38 35.11 6.87
C SER A 3 -27.56 34.24 5.92
N PHE A 4 -26.37 33.81 6.36
CA PHE A 4 -25.62 32.74 5.72
C PHE A 4 -26.16 31.41 6.24
N ALA A 5 -26.90 30.71 5.39
CA ALA A 5 -27.23 29.31 5.63
C ALA A 5 -26.03 28.44 5.19
N PRO A 6 -25.62 27.43 5.97
CA PRO A 6 -24.56 26.52 5.53
C PRO A 6 -25.08 25.64 4.39
N LYS A 7 -24.35 25.60 3.28
CA LYS A 7 -24.54 24.61 2.24
C LYS A 7 -24.13 23.25 2.82
N THR A 8 -25.06 22.34 2.86
CA THR A 8 -24.79 20.92 3.05
C THR A 8 -24.24 20.37 1.73
N ASP A 9 -22.91 20.28 1.62
CA ASP A 9 -22.29 19.52 0.54
C ASP A 9 -22.39 18.03 0.90
N ASP A 10 -23.47 17.44 0.41
CA ASP A 10 -23.64 16.00 0.32
C ASP A 10 -22.82 15.52 -0.87
N ALA A 11 -21.60 15.07 -0.62
CA ALA A 11 -20.75 14.42 -1.60
C ALA A 11 -20.06 13.19 -0.98
N THR A 12 -20.85 12.30 -0.40
CA THR A 12 -20.44 10.90 -0.23
C THR A 12 -20.65 10.14 -1.52
N THR A 13 -19.81 10.42 -2.52
CA THR A 13 -19.65 9.50 -3.64
C THR A 13 -18.71 8.41 -3.19
N THR A 14 -19.23 7.40 -2.53
CA THR A 14 -18.52 6.13 -2.34
C THR A 14 -18.24 5.56 -3.73
N PRO A 15 -17.00 5.24 -4.10
CA PRO A 15 -16.72 4.52 -5.34
C PRO A 15 -17.20 3.08 -5.17
N SER A 16 -18.46 2.83 -5.46
CA SER A 16 -19.11 1.53 -5.29
C SER A 16 -18.81 0.51 -6.37
N ASN A 17 -17.63 0.58 -7.02
CA ASN A 17 -17.30 -0.35 -8.10
C ASN A 17 -15.82 -0.78 -8.08
N LEU A 18 -15.30 -1.20 -6.94
CA LEU A 18 -14.10 -2.03 -6.93
C LEU A 18 -14.46 -3.41 -7.44
N THR A 19 -14.18 -3.68 -8.71
CA THR A 19 -14.45 -4.96 -9.40
C THR A 19 -13.35 -5.99 -9.17
N TRP A 20 -12.41 -5.73 -8.23
CA TRP A 20 -11.32 -6.67 -7.95
C TRP A 20 -11.88 -8.00 -7.42
N LYS A 21 -11.40 -9.09 -8.00
CA LYS A 21 -11.70 -10.47 -7.57
C LYS A 21 -10.43 -11.13 -7.05
N GLU A 22 -10.57 -12.12 -6.21
CA GLU A 22 -9.43 -12.90 -5.76
C GLU A 22 -8.70 -13.53 -6.95
N GLY A 23 -7.38 -13.24 -7.04
CA GLY A 23 -6.54 -13.63 -8.17
C GLY A 23 -6.30 -12.55 -9.21
N ASP A 24 -7.01 -11.42 -9.15
CA ASP A 24 -6.71 -10.28 -10.03
C ASP A 24 -5.42 -9.57 -9.58
N GLU A 25 -4.62 -9.11 -10.54
CA GLU A 25 -3.45 -8.29 -10.26
C GLU A 25 -3.86 -6.82 -9.98
N PHE A 26 -3.21 -6.21 -8.99
CA PHE A 26 -3.34 -4.76 -8.70
C PHE A 26 -2.47 -3.90 -9.62
N PHE A 27 -1.39 -4.48 -10.13
CA PHE A 27 -0.46 -3.82 -11.05
C PHE A 27 -0.33 -4.63 -12.34
N PRO A 28 -1.41 -4.72 -13.14
CA PRO A 28 -1.44 -5.56 -14.33
C PRO A 28 -0.44 -5.06 -15.38
N ASN A 29 0.11 -5.99 -16.15
CA ASN A 29 1.10 -5.73 -17.19
C ASN A 29 2.43 -5.14 -16.73
N ILE A 30 2.70 -5.12 -15.41
CA ILE A 30 3.98 -4.75 -14.84
C ILE A 30 4.66 -6.03 -14.34
N GLY A 31 5.74 -6.41 -15.00
CA GLY A 31 6.62 -7.50 -14.55
C GLY A 31 7.53 -7.09 -13.40
N PRO A 32 8.39 -8.01 -12.91
CA PRO A 32 9.42 -7.68 -11.92
C PRO A 32 10.33 -6.56 -12.41
N ILE A 33 10.55 -5.55 -11.57
CA ILE A 33 11.45 -4.43 -11.85
C ILE A 33 12.89 -4.90 -11.63
N SER A 34 13.72 -4.79 -12.66
CA SER A 34 15.11 -5.26 -12.63
C SER A 34 16.12 -4.12 -12.88
N TYR A 35 17.38 -4.38 -12.54
CA TYR A 35 18.46 -3.48 -12.90
C TYR A 35 18.79 -3.59 -14.40
N GLU A 36 18.78 -2.45 -15.08
CA GLU A 36 19.10 -2.34 -16.50
C GLU A 36 20.22 -1.33 -16.78
N GLY A 37 20.72 -0.67 -15.74
CA GLY A 37 21.81 0.30 -15.84
C GLY A 37 21.36 1.74 -16.20
N PRO A 38 22.30 2.70 -16.08
CA PRO A 38 22.00 4.14 -16.21
C PRO A 38 21.49 4.56 -17.59
N ALA A 39 21.84 3.80 -18.63
CA ALA A 39 21.47 4.11 -20.01
C ALA A 39 20.07 3.56 -20.40
N SER A 40 19.41 2.79 -19.53
CA SER A 40 18.09 2.23 -19.83
C SER A 40 17.06 3.33 -20.07
N LEU A 41 16.27 3.15 -21.14
CA LEU A 41 15.11 3.99 -21.45
C LEU A 41 13.84 3.50 -20.79
N ASN A 42 13.86 2.31 -20.16
CA ASN A 42 12.75 1.76 -19.43
C ASN A 42 12.51 2.56 -18.14
N SER A 43 11.34 3.19 -18.00
CA SER A 43 10.98 3.93 -16.80
C SER A 43 10.72 3.02 -15.58
N LEU A 44 10.40 1.74 -15.83
CA LEU A 44 10.17 0.72 -14.82
C LEU A 44 11.39 -0.19 -14.68
N SER A 45 12.56 0.41 -14.48
CA SER A 45 13.81 -0.31 -14.21
C SER A 45 14.65 0.39 -13.17
N TYR A 46 15.48 -0.36 -12.46
CA TYR A 46 16.51 0.21 -11.60
C TYR A 46 17.70 0.63 -12.46
N LYS A 47 18.08 1.91 -12.38
CA LYS A 47 19.19 2.48 -13.18
C LYS A 47 20.49 2.55 -12.40
N HIS A 48 20.41 2.70 -11.09
CA HIS A 48 21.56 2.89 -10.22
C HIS A 48 21.63 1.89 -9.06
N TYR A 49 20.55 1.15 -8.82
CA TYR A 49 20.50 0.11 -7.81
C TYR A 49 20.67 -1.27 -8.46
N ASN A 50 21.84 -1.87 -8.29
CA ASN A 50 22.11 -3.24 -8.69
C ASN A 50 22.27 -4.11 -7.43
N ALA A 51 21.20 -4.77 -7.03
CA ALA A 51 21.15 -5.56 -5.79
C ALA A 51 22.32 -6.55 -5.64
N LYS A 52 22.80 -7.11 -6.75
CA LYS A 52 23.87 -8.14 -6.77
C LYS A 52 25.28 -7.57 -6.91
N GLU A 53 25.45 -6.27 -7.10
CA GLU A 53 26.76 -5.66 -7.23
C GLU A 53 27.54 -5.77 -5.92
N MET A 54 28.76 -6.27 -6.03
CA MET A 54 29.66 -6.42 -4.87
C MET A 54 30.35 -5.10 -4.56
N ILE A 55 30.15 -4.56 -3.38
CA ILE A 55 30.75 -3.33 -2.88
C ILE A 55 31.41 -3.62 -1.53
N MET A 56 32.73 -3.49 -1.46
CA MET A 56 33.49 -3.69 -0.21
C MET A 56 33.14 -5.01 0.53
N GLY A 57 33.02 -6.10 -0.25
CA GLY A 57 32.80 -7.45 0.29
C GLY A 57 31.38 -7.83 0.62
N LYS A 58 30.40 -6.97 0.36
CA LYS A 58 28.96 -7.26 0.46
C LYS A 58 28.24 -6.81 -0.80
N THR A 59 27.06 -7.38 -1.03
CA THR A 59 26.20 -6.93 -2.13
C THR A 59 25.60 -5.55 -1.81
N MET A 60 25.20 -4.82 -2.85
CA MET A 60 24.50 -3.54 -2.68
C MET A 60 23.19 -3.74 -1.87
N GLU A 61 22.49 -4.86 -2.05
CA GLU A 61 21.30 -5.20 -1.27
C GLU A 61 21.59 -5.37 0.22
N GLU A 62 22.74 -5.94 0.58
CA GLU A 62 23.14 -6.10 1.99
C GLU A 62 23.46 -4.76 2.66
N TRP A 63 23.98 -3.79 1.88
CA TRP A 63 24.25 -2.44 2.36
C TRP A 63 22.98 -1.59 2.41
N LEU A 64 22.15 -1.65 1.39
CA LEU A 64 20.98 -0.81 1.18
C LEU A 64 19.70 -1.64 1.30
N ARG A 65 19.26 -1.87 2.52
CA ARG A 65 18.02 -2.62 2.80
C ARG A 65 16.82 -1.69 2.67
N PHE A 66 16.14 -1.76 1.53
CA PHE A 66 14.90 -1.02 1.34
C PHE A 66 13.74 -1.71 2.03
N GLY A 67 12.88 -0.92 2.67
CA GLY A 67 11.64 -1.36 3.27
C GLY A 67 10.47 -0.49 2.80
N VAL A 68 9.28 -1.08 2.74
CA VAL A 68 8.04 -0.36 2.44
C VAL A 68 7.38 0.05 3.74
N CYS A 69 7.04 1.33 3.88
CA CYS A 69 6.16 1.80 4.94
C CYS A 69 4.71 1.62 4.50
N PHE A 70 3.98 0.72 5.18
CA PHE A 70 2.63 0.34 4.78
C PHE A 70 1.67 1.53 4.80
N TRP A 71 1.71 2.36 5.86
CA TRP A 71 0.85 3.53 5.97
C TRP A 71 0.98 4.46 4.78
N HIS A 72 2.18 4.94 4.51
CA HIS A 72 2.41 5.93 3.45
C HIS A 72 2.11 5.40 2.06
N THR A 73 2.38 4.11 1.83
CA THR A 73 2.26 3.51 0.50
C THR A 73 0.85 3.02 0.22
N PHE A 74 0.20 2.35 1.18
CA PHE A 74 -1.05 1.63 0.93
C PHE A 74 -2.29 2.23 1.57
N ARG A 75 -2.17 3.03 2.63
CA ARG A 75 -3.29 3.72 3.28
C ARG A 75 -3.28 5.24 3.13
N GLY A 76 -2.10 5.84 3.05
CA GLY A 76 -1.99 7.31 2.97
C GLY A 76 -2.73 7.86 1.76
N LYS A 77 -3.62 8.82 2.00
CA LYS A 77 -4.43 9.49 0.97
C LYS A 77 -3.85 10.85 0.56
N GLY A 78 -2.68 11.21 1.08
CA GLY A 78 -2.06 12.50 0.81
C GLY A 78 -2.74 13.69 1.51
N SER A 79 -3.54 13.43 2.54
CA SER A 79 -4.08 14.49 3.40
C SER A 79 -3.06 14.91 4.44
N ASP A 80 -3.09 16.18 4.80
CA ASP A 80 -2.33 16.77 5.89
C ASP A 80 -3.18 17.83 6.62
N PRO A 81 -2.66 18.51 7.67
CA PRO A 81 -3.41 19.56 8.36
C PRO A 81 -3.84 20.75 7.49
N PHE A 82 -3.31 20.87 6.27
CA PHE A 82 -3.52 21.99 5.37
C PHE A 82 -4.38 21.65 4.15
N GLY A 83 -4.62 20.38 3.88
CA GLY A 83 -5.32 19.97 2.68
C GLY A 83 -6.09 18.66 2.78
N ALA A 84 -7.13 18.58 1.96
CA ALA A 84 -7.95 17.38 1.79
C ALA A 84 -7.15 16.24 1.12
N PRO A 85 -7.64 14.98 1.19
CA PRO A 85 -7.05 13.86 0.48
C PRO A 85 -6.92 14.14 -1.02
N THR A 86 -5.76 13.83 -1.59
CA THR A 86 -5.43 14.07 -3.00
C THR A 86 -5.24 12.79 -3.80
N MET A 87 -5.21 11.64 -3.12
CA MET A 87 -5.01 10.33 -3.74
C MET A 87 -6.13 9.37 -3.40
N THR A 88 -6.59 8.65 -4.42
CA THR A 88 -7.39 7.42 -4.27
C THR A 88 -6.49 6.21 -4.49
N ARG A 89 -6.76 5.13 -3.76
CA ARG A 89 -6.03 3.87 -3.90
C ARG A 89 -6.93 2.84 -4.58
N PRO A 90 -6.55 2.25 -5.72
CA PRO A 90 -7.41 1.29 -6.44
C PRO A 90 -7.77 0.04 -5.64
N TRP A 91 -6.97 -0.29 -4.63
CA TRP A 91 -7.19 -1.42 -3.74
C TRP A 91 -7.95 -1.09 -2.44
N ASP A 92 -8.29 0.17 -2.21
CA ASP A 92 -8.94 0.64 -0.98
C ASP A 92 -10.33 1.20 -1.31
N ASP A 93 -11.38 0.58 -0.77
CA ASP A 93 -12.77 1.02 -0.90
C ASP A 93 -13.19 1.96 0.23
N GLU A 94 -12.24 2.41 1.05
CA GLU A 94 -12.42 3.31 2.19
C GLU A 94 -13.20 2.71 3.37
N THR A 95 -13.61 1.44 3.29
CA THR A 95 -14.26 0.76 4.41
C THR A 95 -13.24 0.27 5.44
N ASP A 96 -13.63 0.22 6.70
CA ASP A 96 -12.84 -0.38 7.78
C ASP A 96 -13.29 -1.84 7.99
N THR A 97 -13.09 -2.68 6.97
CA THR A 97 -13.46 -4.08 6.95
C THR A 97 -12.24 -4.99 6.78
N LEU A 98 -12.33 -6.24 7.25
CA LEU A 98 -11.30 -7.26 7.02
C LEU A 98 -11.07 -7.51 5.53
N GLU A 99 -12.12 -7.51 4.72
CA GLU A 99 -12.01 -7.71 3.28
C GLU A 99 -11.14 -6.62 2.63
N ASN A 100 -11.38 -5.36 3.00
CA ASN A 100 -10.55 -4.24 2.53
C ASN A 100 -9.11 -4.33 3.05
N ALA A 101 -8.91 -4.76 4.31
CA ALA A 101 -7.60 -5.01 4.89
C ALA A 101 -6.83 -6.09 4.12
N PHE A 102 -7.46 -7.21 3.80
CA PHE A 102 -6.86 -8.27 2.99
C PHE A 102 -6.50 -7.81 1.58
N ARG A 103 -7.34 -6.99 0.96
CA ARG A 103 -7.08 -6.41 -0.36
C ARG A 103 -5.85 -5.51 -0.33
N ARG A 104 -5.73 -4.64 0.67
CA ARG A 104 -4.54 -3.79 0.87
C ARG A 104 -3.27 -4.62 1.08
N ALA A 105 -3.33 -5.67 1.91
CA ALA A 105 -2.18 -6.54 2.15
C ALA A 105 -1.73 -7.24 0.87
N ARG A 106 -2.66 -7.79 0.07
CA ARG A 106 -2.34 -8.43 -1.21
C ARG A 106 -1.72 -7.44 -2.20
N ALA A 107 -2.26 -6.22 -2.29
CA ALA A 107 -1.67 -5.16 -3.13
C ALA A 107 -0.24 -4.82 -2.68
N ALA A 108 0.01 -4.78 -1.35
CA ALA A 108 1.33 -4.54 -0.79
C ALA A 108 2.33 -5.64 -1.18
N PHE A 109 1.96 -6.90 -1.05
CA PHE A 109 2.84 -8.01 -1.41
C PHE A 109 3.11 -8.10 -2.91
N GLU A 110 2.10 -7.84 -3.75
CA GLU A 110 2.32 -7.77 -5.20
C GLU A 110 3.31 -6.64 -5.54
N PHE A 111 3.13 -5.46 -4.98
CA PHE A 111 4.03 -4.32 -5.16
C PHE A 111 5.47 -4.66 -4.73
N MET A 112 5.62 -5.19 -3.52
CA MET A 112 6.94 -5.54 -2.98
C MET A 112 7.62 -6.62 -3.81
N THR A 113 6.88 -7.64 -4.24
CA THR A 113 7.39 -8.72 -5.09
C THR A 113 7.87 -8.19 -6.44
N LYS A 114 7.09 -7.31 -7.07
CA LYS A 114 7.47 -6.70 -8.36
C LYS A 114 8.69 -5.78 -8.23
N LEU A 115 8.86 -5.11 -7.10
CA LEU A 115 10.04 -4.28 -6.81
C LEU A 115 11.23 -5.06 -6.26
N GLY A 116 11.06 -6.33 -5.84
CA GLY A 116 12.10 -7.11 -5.17
C GLY A 116 12.41 -6.63 -3.76
N ILE A 117 11.49 -5.95 -3.08
CA ILE A 117 11.65 -5.45 -1.71
C ILE A 117 11.24 -6.55 -0.73
N LYS A 118 12.12 -6.83 0.26
CA LYS A 118 11.94 -7.93 1.23
C LYS A 118 11.46 -7.49 2.59
N TYR A 119 11.46 -6.20 2.88
CA TYR A 119 11.15 -5.66 4.20
C TYR A 119 9.99 -4.69 4.14
N TYR A 120 9.15 -4.71 5.17
CA TYR A 120 8.08 -3.74 5.34
C TYR A 120 7.85 -3.42 6.83
N THR A 121 7.25 -2.28 7.09
CA THR A 121 6.87 -1.82 8.42
C THR A 121 5.42 -1.40 8.43
N PHE A 122 4.73 -1.64 9.52
CA PHE A 122 3.33 -1.26 9.71
C PHE A 122 3.03 -0.99 11.18
N HIS A 123 1.92 -0.33 11.43
CA HIS A 123 1.25 -0.32 12.73
C HIS A 123 0.04 -1.25 12.66
N ASP A 124 -0.42 -1.75 13.80
CA ASP A 124 -1.59 -2.64 13.90
C ASP A 124 -2.82 -2.12 13.13
N ARG A 125 -3.12 -0.83 13.28
CA ARG A 125 -4.22 -0.15 12.59
C ARG A 125 -4.01 0.08 11.09
N ASP A 126 -2.81 -0.07 10.58
CA ASP A 126 -2.55 -0.01 9.14
C ASP A 126 -3.07 -1.26 8.45
N VAL A 127 -2.93 -2.40 9.09
CA VAL A 127 -3.17 -3.72 8.48
C VAL A 127 -4.51 -4.33 8.87
N ALA A 128 -5.03 -4.06 10.08
CA ALA A 128 -6.27 -4.62 10.57
C ALA A 128 -7.29 -3.55 10.98
N PRO A 129 -8.60 -3.77 10.74
CA PRO A 129 -9.65 -2.89 11.22
C PRO A 129 -9.81 -3.00 12.74
N GLU A 130 -10.24 -1.92 13.37
CA GLU A 130 -10.64 -1.93 14.77
C GLU A 130 -11.97 -2.65 14.95
N GLY A 131 -12.05 -3.49 15.99
CA GLY A 131 -13.29 -4.11 16.41
C GLY A 131 -14.08 -3.22 17.38
N LYS A 132 -15.31 -3.63 17.69
CA LYS A 132 -16.17 -2.94 18.68
C LYS A 132 -15.66 -3.10 20.11
N ASN A 133 -14.76 -4.04 20.33
CA ASN A 133 -14.11 -4.34 21.59
C ASN A 133 -12.74 -4.98 21.32
N ILE A 134 -11.95 -5.17 22.39
CA ILE A 134 -10.59 -5.70 22.27
C ILE A 134 -10.55 -7.13 21.69
N ASP A 135 -11.53 -7.97 22.00
CA ASP A 135 -11.55 -9.34 21.50
C ASP A 135 -11.78 -9.39 19.99
N GLU A 136 -12.69 -8.54 19.48
CA GLU A 136 -12.92 -8.39 18.05
C GLU A 136 -11.70 -7.79 17.34
N SER A 137 -11.05 -6.79 17.94
CA SER A 137 -9.83 -6.20 17.39
C SER A 137 -8.70 -7.22 17.30
N ASN A 138 -8.51 -8.04 18.34
CA ASN A 138 -7.51 -9.11 18.33
C ASN A 138 -7.83 -10.16 17.26
N ALA A 139 -9.09 -10.59 17.15
CA ALA A 139 -9.51 -11.54 16.13
C ALA A 139 -9.28 -11.00 14.70
N ASN A 140 -9.54 -9.71 14.47
CA ASN A 140 -9.25 -9.07 13.20
C ASN A 140 -7.74 -9.04 12.90
N LEU A 141 -6.93 -8.75 13.91
CA LEU A 141 -5.48 -8.74 13.76
C LEU A 141 -4.94 -10.15 13.48
N ASP A 142 -5.39 -11.17 14.22
CA ASP A 142 -5.00 -12.55 14.02
C ASP A 142 -5.32 -13.00 12.57
N ALA A 143 -6.52 -12.68 12.08
CA ALA A 143 -6.92 -13.02 10.71
C ALA A 143 -6.02 -12.35 9.65
N VAL A 144 -5.55 -11.13 9.90
CA VAL A 144 -4.61 -10.45 8.99
C VAL A 144 -3.21 -11.06 9.11
N VAL A 145 -2.75 -11.38 10.32
CA VAL A 145 -1.44 -12.03 10.54
C VAL A 145 -1.38 -13.36 9.79
N ASP A 146 -2.43 -14.17 9.86
CA ASP A 146 -2.54 -15.42 9.08
C ASP A 146 -2.35 -15.22 7.56
N LEU A 147 -2.74 -14.06 7.04
CA LEU A 147 -2.50 -13.71 5.64
C LEU A 147 -1.06 -13.24 5.40
N LEU A 148 -0.48 -12.49 6.36
CA LEU A 148 0.87 -11.94 6.23
C LEU A 148 1.96 -13.02 6.33
N GLU A 149 1.67 -14.17 6.95
CA GLU A 149 2.59 -15.30 7.13
C GLU A 149 2.61 -16.28 5.93
N LYS A 150 1.68 -16.17 4.99
CA LYS A 150 1.56 -17.02 3.78
C LYS A 150 2.41 -16.51 2.63
#